data_565ce56fd25406ac9e79c7a7e60fdb8f
#
_entry.id   565ce56fd25406ac9e79c7a7e60fdb8f
#
_cell.length_a   1.000
_cell.length_b   1.000
_cell.length_c   1.000
_cell.angle_alpha   90.00
_cell.angle_beta   90.00
_cell.angle_gamma   90.00
#
_symmetry.space_group_name_H-M   'P 1'
#
loop_
_entity.id
_entity.type
_entity.pdbx_description
1 polymer ?
#
loop_
_entity_poly.entity_id
_entity_poly.type
_entity_poly.pdbx_seq_one_letter_code
_entity_poly.pdbx_strand_id
1 'polypeptide(L)'
;KETLKQYNLRLVSKPYHGLRIEGAEIDKRRCLIKENLTFKGEQIYLTQNGKDQNYLLMNEIKEILMQIMMDSHYRVSDIALQNLIIHIATAVERIRNSAFVDTKALKLDETFRHVYEMAKAIMEACVRQFHIPYDEQEVKLLALNLHGKREYDGNEYISDEINDMIYTGLMRIKKNYHID
;
A
#
# COMPACT_ATOMS: atom_id res chain seq x y z
N LYS A 1 0.32 12.96 -20.72
CA LYS A 1 -0.80 12.29 -21.46
C LYS A 1 -0.51 10.81 -21.71
N GLU A 2 0.72 10.43 -22.04
CA GLU A 2 1.09 9.02 -22.29
C GLU A 2 1.03 8.18 -21.01
N THR A 3 1.54 8.68 -19.89
CA THR A 3 1.47 8.05 -18.59
C THR A 3 0.04 7.66 -18.19
N LEU A 4 -0.94 8.54 -18.40
CA LEU A 4 -2.33 8.26 -18.06
C LEU A 4 -2.94 7.12 -18.90
N LYS A 5 -2.52 7.00 -20.17
CA LYS A 5 -3.00 5.92 -21.06
C LYS A 5 -2.59 4.53 -20.57
N GLN A 6 -1.40 4.40 -19.96
CA GLN A 6 -0.90 3.14 -19.40
C GLN A 6 -1.78 2.61 -18.27
N TYR A 7 -2.56 3.50 -17.65
CA TYR A 7 -3.49 3.19 -16.57
C TYR A 7 -4.96 3.26 -17.01
N ASN A 8 -5.26 3.22 -18.31
CA ASN A 8 -6.62 3.39 -18.86
C ASN A 8 -7.30 4.70 -18.40
N LEU A 9 -6.52 5.74 -18.17
CA LEU A 9 -7.00 7.05 -17.74
C LEU A 9 -7.00 8.05 -18.89
N ARG A 10 -7.95 8.97 -18.85
CA ARG A 10 -8.08 10.05 -19.82
C ARG A 10 -8.06 11.40 -19.14
N LEU A 11 -7.40 12.37 -19.78
CA LEU A 11 -7.44 13.77 -19.37
C LEU A 11 -8.51 14.49 -20.18
N VAL A 12 -9.52 15.00 -19.48
CA VAL A 12 -10.65 15.71 -20.10
C VAL A 12 -10.63 17.17 -19.63
N SER A 13 -10.73 18.10 -20.57
CA SER A 13 -10.89 19.51 -20.28
C SER A 13 -12.37 19.82 -20.10
N LYS A 14 -12.73 20.48 -19.00
CA LYS A 14 -14.08 20.98 -18.76
C LYS A 14 -14.07 22.51 -18.78
N PRO A 15 -14.92 23.14 -19.58
CA PRO A 15 -15.06 24.60 -19.54
C PRO A 15 -15.30 25.07 -18.11
N TYR A 16 -14.57 26.09 -17.69
CA TYR A 16 -14.63 26.71 -16.34
C TYR A 16 -14.18 25.82 -15.15
N HIS A 17 -13.90 24.51 -15.37
CA HIS A 17 -13.49 23.58 -14.31
C HIS A 17 -12.07 23.01 -14.46
N GLY A 18 -11.35 23.48 -15.49
CA GLY A 18 -9.97 23.02 -15.74
C GLY A 18 -9.86 21.59 -16.28
N LEU A 19 -8.79 20.89 -15.90
CA LEU A 19 -8.48 19.55 -16.34
C LEU A 19 -8.97 18.52 -15.32
N ARG A 20 -9.65 17.48 -15.80
CA ARG A 20 -10.12 16.35 -14.98
C ARG A 20 -9.57 15.03 -15.52
N ILE A 21 -9.15 14.14 -14.62
CA ILE A 21 -8.77 12.77 -14.97
C ILE A 21 -10.02 11.89 -14.87
N GLU A 22 -10.38 11.23 -15.97
CA GLU A 22 -11.48 10.27 -16.04
C GLU A 22 -10.95 8.84 -16.22
N GLY A 23 -11.65 7.88 -15.62
CA GLY A 23 -11.35 6.46 -15.60
C GLY A 23 -11.80 5.82 -14.30
N ALA A 24 -11.60 4.49 -14.17
CA ALA A 24 -11.96 3.76 -12.98
C ALA A 24 -11.13 4.24 -11.76
N GLU A 25 -11.74 4.23 -10.58
CA GLU A 25 -11.07 4.70 -9.36
C GLU A 25 -9.83 3.87 -9.03
N ILE A 26 -9.89 2.55 -9.25
CA ILE A 26 -8.75 1.66 -9.04
C ILE A 26 -7.56 2.02 -9.95
N ASP A 27 -7.82 2.41 -11.18
CA ASP A 27 -6.77 2.83 -12.13
C ASP A 27 -6.17 4.18 -11.74
N LYS A 28 -6.98 5.10 -11.22
CA LYS A 28 -6.51 6.36 -10.65
C LYS A 28 -5.57 6.12 -9.48
N ARG A 29 -5.94 5.23 -8.55
CA ARG A 29 -5.10 4.88 -7.39
C ARG A 29 -3.80 4.21 -7.81
N ARG A 30 -3.86 3.28 -8.77
CA ARG A 30 -2.63 2.67 -9.33
C ARG A 30 -1.69 3.71 -9.93
N CYS A 31 -2.23 4.64 -10.69
CA CYS A 31 -1.45 5.74 -11.25
C CYS A 31 -0.82 6.59 -10.15
N LEU A 32 -1.60 7.03 -9.16
CA LEU A 32 -1.12 7.84 -8.05
C LEU A 32 0.02 7.15 -7.30
N ILE A 33 -0.12 5.88 -6.98
CA ILE A 33 0.85 5.13 -6.18
C ILE A 33 2.11 4.81 -7.00
N LYS A 34 1.96 4.26 -8.22
CA LYS A 34 3.11 3.89 -9.06
C LYS A 34 3.93 5.08 -9.52
N GLU A 35 3.27 6.18 -9.85
CA GLU A 35 3.95 7.42 -10.23
C GLU A 35 4.40 8.23 -9.01
N ASN A 36 4.22 7.69 -7.80
CA ASN A 36 4.48 8.37 -6.54
C ASN A 36 3.82 9.76 -6.45
N LEU A 37 2.67 9.95 -7.07
CA LEU A 37 2.00 11.26 -7.09
C LEU A 37 1.29 11.58 -5.79
N THR A 38 0.95 10.56 -4.98
CA THR A 38 0.26 10.74 -3.69
C THR A 38 1.19 11.31 -2.63
N PHE A 39 2.47 10.86 -2.62
CA PHE A 39 3.45 11.19 -1.58
C PHE A 39 4.83 11.44 -2.17
N LYS A 40 4.90 11.86 -3.43
CA LYS A 40 6.17 12.30 -4.01
C LYS A 40 6.68 13.45 -3.18
N GLY A 41 7.50 12.97 -2.30
CA GLY A 41 8.24 13.60 -1.31
C GLY A 41 8.34 15.10 -1.40
N GLU A 42 8.35 15.74 -0.28
CA GLU A 42 8.92 17.05 -0.03
C GLU A 42 8.53 18.22 -0.95
N GLN A 43 8.09 18.00 -2.20
CA GLN A 43 7.90 19.11 -3.15
C GLN A 43 6.46 19.38 -3.62
N ILE A 44 5.52 18.45 -3.54
CA ILE A 44 4.17 18.66 -4.10
C ILE A 44 3.17 19.22 -3.09
N TYR A 45 3.45 19.09 -1.80
CA TYR A 45 2.59 19.63 -0.74
C TYR A 45 3.30 20.74 0.06
N LEU A 46 3.85 21.71 -0.66
CA LEU A 46 4.55 22.88 -0.11
C LEU A 46 3.62 23.96 0.44
N THR A 47 2.48 23.63 0.98
CA THR A 47 1.90 24.43 2.03
C THR A 47 2.39 23.84 3.36
N GLN A 48 3.01 24.64 4.21
CA GLN A 48 3.53 24.21 5.51
C GLN A 48 2.50 23.37 6.30
N ASN A 49 1.21 23.67 6.17
CA ASN A 49 0.11 22.95 6.81
C ASN A 49 -0.17 21.54 6.21
N GLY A 50 0.10 21.30 4.93
CA GLY A 50 -0.17 20.02 4.29
C GLY A 50 0.87 18.92 4.61
N LYS A 51 2.11 19.32 4.86
CA LYS A 51 3.18 18.37 5.26
C LYS A 51 2.88 17.75 6.63
N ASP A 52 2.45 18.55 7.58
CA ASP A 52 2.18 18.08 8.93
C ASP A 52 0.98 17.13 8.97
N GLN A 53 -0.08 17.41 8.21
CA GLN A 53 -1.27 16.55 8.16
C GLN A 53 -1.01 15.20 7.49
N ASN A 54 -0.28 15.16 6.38
CA ASN A 54 0.07 13.91 5.71
C ASN A 54 1.05 13.06 6.55
N TYR A 55 1.99 13.70 7.22
CA TYR A 55 2.91 13.03 8.14
C TYR A 55 2.16 12.42 9.33
N LEU A 56 1.24 13.16 9.93
CA LEU A 56 0.40 12.68 11.02
C LEU A 56 -0.47 11.51 10.56
N LEU A 57 -1.16 11.62 9.43
CA LEU A 57 -1.96 10.54 8.86
C LEU A 57 -1.14 9.26 8.65
N MET A 58 0.05 9.38 8.05
CA MET A 58 0.91 8.22 7.79
C MET A 58 1.42 7.58 9.08
N ASN A 59 1.76 8.37 10.09
CA ASN A 59 2.18 7.86 11.40
C ASN A 59 1.04 7.13 12.12
N GLU A 60 -0.16 7.71 12.14
CA GLU A 60 -1.33 7.06 12.76
C GLU A 60 -1.67 5.74 12.05
N ILE A 61 -1.59 5.70 10.72
CA ILE A 61 -1.76 4.46 9.95
C ILE A 61 -0.67 3.44 10.29
N LYS A 62 0.57 3.88 10.43
CA LYS A 62 1.69 3.02 10.83
C LYS A 62 1.44 2.38 12.20
N GLU A 63 1.01 3.17 13.18
CA GLU A 63 0.67 2.67 14.52
C GLU A 63 -0.43 1.59 14.46
N ILE A 64 -1.52 1.86 13.73
CA ILE A 64 -2.62 0.91 13.50
C ILE A 64 -2.09 -0.40 12.89
N LEU A 65 -1.30 -0.29 11.82
CA LEU A 65 -0.74 -1.44 11.13
C LEU A 65 0.16 -2.27 12.03
N MET A 66 1.10 -1.61 12.74
CA MET A 66 2.04 -2.30 13.60
C MET A 66 1.32 -3.06 14.71
N GLN A 67 0.32 -2.44 15.36
CA GLN A 67 -0.45 -3.09 16.42
C GLN A 67 -1.17 -4.35 15.90
N ILE A 68 -1.92 -4.23 14.79
CA ILE A 68 -2.71 -5.34 14.24
C ILE A 68 -1.80 -6.45 13.71
N MET A 69 -0.68 -6.10 13.08
CA MET A 69 0.29 -7.08 12.58
C MET A 69 0.98 -7.83 13.72
N MET A 70 1.31 -7.17 14.83
CA MET A 70 1.85 -7.81 16.02
C MET A 70 0.85 -8.80 16.61
N ASP A 71 -0.41 -8.39 16.77
CA ASP A 71 -1.49 -9.23 17.34
C ASP A 71 -1.80 -10.45 16.44
N SER A 72 -1.63 -10.30 15.13
CA SER A 72 -1.87 -11.35 14.13
C SER A 72 -0.63 -12.19 13.82
N HIS A 73 0.50 -11.93 14.45
CA HIS A 73 1.80 -12.54 14.14
C HIS A 73 2.17 -12.44 12.64
N TYR A 74 1.75 -11.36 12.00
CA TYR A 74 1.98 -11.15 10.58
C TYR A 74 3.19 -10.23 10.36
N ARG A 75 4.19 -10.72 9.63
CA ARG A 75 5.42 -9.98 9.37
C ARG A 75 5.48 -9.53 7.92
N VAL A 76 6.00 -8.33 7.72
CA VAL A 76 6.30 -7.75 6.42
C VAL A 76 7.64 -7.04 6.46
N SER A 77 8.30 -6.92 5.32
CA SER A 77 9.51 -6.10 5.21
C SER A 77 9.20 -4.61 5.39
N ASP A 78 10.20 -3.82 5.73
CA ASP A 78 10.06 -2.37 5.88
C ASP A 78 9.52 -1.72 4.59
N ILE A 79 9.97 -2.20 3.43
CA ILE A 79 9.49 -1.73 2.13
C ILE A 79 8.01 -2.09 1.94
N ALA A 80 7.60 -3.30 2.32
CA ALA A 80 6.21 -3.72 2.22
C ALA A 80 5.32 -2.93 3.19
N LEU A 81 5.78 -2.68 4.42
CA LEU A 81 5.09 -1.85 5.40
C LEU A 81 4.89 -0.42 4.87
N GLN A 82 5.94 0.20 4.35
CA GLN A 82 5.85 1.53 3.75
C GLN A 82 4.83 1.59 2.62
N ASN A 83 4.85 0.61 1.73
CA ASN A 83 3.89 0.50 0.65
C ASN A 83 2.45 0.33 1.17
N LEU A 84 2.23 -0.46 2.23
CA LEU A 84 0.90 -0.61 2.84
C LEU A 84 0.41 0.70 3.45
N ILE A 85 1.27 1.44 4.15
CA ILE A 85 0.94 2.76 4.68
C ILE A 85 0.46 3.70 3.56
N ILE A 86 1.19 3.74 2.43
CA ILE A 86 0.83 4.56 1.27
C ILE A 86 -0.52 4.13 0.68
N HIS A 87 -0.76 2.84 0.54
CA HIS A 87 -2.04 2.31 0.03
C HIS A 87 -3.22 2.71 0.93
N ILE A 88 -3.06 2.56 2.25
CA ILE A 88 -4.12 2.89 3.21
C ILE A 88 -4.33 4.41 3.29
N ALA A 89 -3.27 5.21 3.34
CA ALA A 89 -3.39 6.65 3.33
C ALA A 89 -4.11 7.16 2.06
N THR A 90 -3.77 6.57 0.90
CA THR A 90 -4.49 6.86 -0.35
C THR A 90 -5.97 6.48 -0.25
N ALA A 91 -6.29 5.32 0.33
CA ALA A 91 -7.68 4.89 0.53
C ALA A 91 -8.44 5.86 1.43
N VAL A 92 -7.88 6.23 2.59
CA VAL A 92 -8.48 7.18 3.53
C VAL A 92 -8.80 8.52 2.84
N GLU A 93 -7.83 9.09 2.13
CA GLU A 93 -8.03 10.35 1.39
C GLU A 93 -9.08 10.24 0.28
N ARG A 94 -9.11 9.10 -0.43
CA ARG A 94 -10.09 8.88 -1.49
C ARG A 94 -11.51 8.67 -0.94
N ILE A 95 -11.64 7.97 0.19
CA ILE A 95 -12.92 7.78 0.87
C ILE A 95 -13.44 9.13 1.38
N ARG A 96 -12.60 9.97 1.99
CA ARG A 96 -12.96 11.34 2.40
C ARG A 96 -13.53 12.17 1.24
N ASN A 97 -13.01 11.94 0.03
CA ASN A 97 -13.47 12.60 -1.19
C ASN A 97 -14.59 11.82 -1.91
N SER A 98 -15.24 10.88 -1.26
CA SER A 98 -16.33 10.04 -1.81
C SER A 98 -15.94 9.30 -3.10
N ALA A 99 -14.66 8.95 -3.24
CA ALA A 99 -14.11 8.25 -4.40
C ALA A 99 -13.86 6.78 -4.07
N PHE A 100 -14.92 6.00 -4.08
CA PHE A 100 -14.90 4.58 -3.75
C PHE A 100 -14.42 3.71 -4.91
N VAL A 101 -13.74 2.60 -4.59
CA VAL A 101 -13.36 1.59 -5.59
C VAL A 101 -14.56 0.66 -5.89
N ASP A 102 -14.58 0.11 -7.09
CA ASP A 102 -15.48 -1.00 -7.43
C ASP A 102 -14.66 -2.28 -7.56
N THR A 103 -14.82 -3.18 -6.58
CA THR A 103 -14.18 -4.50 -6.54
C THR A 103 -15.20 -5.64 -6.62
N LYS A 104 -16.42 -5.37 -7.11
CA LYS A 104 -17.49 -6.39 -7.20
C LYS A 104 -17.08 -7.63 -8.00
N ALA A 105 -16.26 -7.44 -9.03
CA ALA A 105 -15.71 -8.53 -9.83
C ALA A 105 -14.58 -9.31 -9.14
N LEU A 106 -14.03 -8.79 -8.04
CA LEU A 106 -12.96 -9.42 -7.30
C LEU A 106 -13.53 -10.53 -6.41
N LYS A 107 -13.18 -11.78 -6.73
CA LYS A 107 -13.48 -12.94 -5.90
C LYS A 107 -12.23 -13.29 -5.10
N LEU A 108 -12.37 -13.34 -3.80
CA LEU A 108 -11.34 -13.84 -2.88
C LEU A 108 -11.71 -15.29 -2.54
N ASP A 109 -10.75 -16.17 -2.64
CA ASP A 109 -10.90 -17.58 -2.26
C ASP A 109 -10.49 -17.81 -0.79
N GLU A 110 -10.54 -19.06 -0.34
CA GLU A 110 -10.23 -19.45 1.04
C GLU A 110 -8.78 -19.08 1.47
N THR A 111 -7.86 -18.95 0.53
CA THR A 111 -6.47 -18.58 0.83
C THR A 111 -6.34 -17.16 1.37
N PHE A 112 -7.33 -16.31 1.07
CA PHE A 112 -7.39 -14.93 1.55
C PHE A 112 -7.97 -14.78 2.96
N ARG A 113 -8.56 -15.82 3.54
CA ARG A 113 -9.32 -15.71 4.78
C ARG A 113 -8.57 -15.00 5.90
N HIS A 114 -7.32 -15.39 6.16
CA HIS A 114 -6.51 -14.79 7.23
C HIS A 114 -6.19 -13.33 6.96
N VAL A 115 -5.73 -13.00 5.74
CA VAL A 115 -5.42 -11.61 5.36
C VAL A 115 -6.67 -10.75 5.23
N TYR A 116 -7.82 -11.35 4.93
CA TYR A 116 -9.10 -10.66 4.87
C TYR A 116 -9.57 -10.20 6.25
N GLU A 117 -9.50 -11.07 7.27
CA GLU A 117 -9.83 -10.68 8.65
C GLU A 117 -8.89 -9.58 9.16
N MET A 118 -7.61 -9.67 8.84
CA MET A 118 -6.64 -8.63 9.17
C MET A 118 -6.94 -7.32 8.43
N ALA A 119 -7.23 -7.37 7.12
CA ALA A 119 -7.63 -6.20 6.34
C ALA A 119 -8.89 -5.53 6.91
N LYS A 120 -9.85 -6.34 7.35
CA LYS A 120 -11.07 -5.87 8.01
C LYS A 120 -10.75 -5.15 9.31
N ALA A 121 -9.94 -5.74 10.18
CA ALA A 121 -9.51 -5.11 11.44
C ALA A 121 -8.79 -3.78 11.20
N ILE A 122 -7.90 -3.72 10.22
CA ILE A 122 -7.20 -2.48 9.84
C ILE A 122 -8.20 -1.42 9.36
N MET A 123 -9.14 -1.80 8.47
CA MET A 123 -10.12 -0.85 7.95
C MET A 123 -11.06 -0.34 9.04
N GLU A 124 -11.52 -1.20 9.95
CA GLU A 124 -12.34 -0.81 11.10
C GLU A 124 -11.59 0.15 12.03
N ALA A 125 -10.30 -0.07 12.26
CA ALA A 125 -9.46 0.86 13.02
C ALA A 125 -9.33 2.22 12.31
N CYS A 126 -9.12 2.22 10.98
CA CYS A 126 -9.09 3.44 10.18
C CYS A 126 -10.44 4.20 10.21
N VAL A 127 -11.57 3.48 10.12
CA VAL A 127 -12.92 4.06 10.23
C VAL A 127 -13.07 4.80 11.56
N ARG A 128 -12.66 4.18 12.67
CA ARG A 128 -12.74 4.80 14.00
C ARG A 128 -11.81 6.00 14.14
N GLN A 129 -10.55 5.85 13.71
CA GLN A 129 -9.52 6.89 13.86
C GLN A 129 -9.77 8.11 12.99
N PHE A 130 -10.16 7.88 11.73
CA PHE A 130 -10.26 8.95 10.72
C PHE A 130 -11.69 9.39 10.45
N HIS A 131 -12.69 8.82 11.13
CA HIS A 131 -14.11 9.14 10.99
C HIS A 131 -14.60 9.05 9.54
N ILE A 132 -14.14 8.02 8.82
CA ILE A 132 -14.53 7.74 7.45
C ILE A 132 -15.60 6.63 7.39
N PRO A 133 -16.44 6.56 6.35
CA PRO A 133 -17.38 5.47 6.18
C PRO A 133 -16.65 4.14 5.94
N TYR A 134 -17.23 3.05 6.46
CA TYR A 134 -16.75 1.70 6.18
C TYR A 134 -17.18 1.28 4.77
N ASP A 135 -16.24 0.69 4.03
CA ASP A 135 -16.49 0.13 2.71
C ASP A 135 -15.82 -1.26 2.58
N GLU A 136 -16.65 -2.26 2.39
CA GLU A 136 -16.24 -3.66 2.18
C GLU A 136 -15.34 -3.84 0.95
N GLN A 137 -15.50 -3.00 -0.05
CA GLN A 137 -14.69 -3.09 -1.27
C GLN A 137 -13.25 -2.64 -1.01
N GLU A 138 -13.05 -1.70 -0.11
CA GLU A 138 -11.73 -1.30 0.35
C GLU A 138 -11.04 -2.41 1.16
N VAL A 139 -11.81 -3.15 1.97
CA VAL A 139 -11.30 -4.33 2.69
C VAL A 139 -10.78 -5.37 1.71
N LYS A 140 -11.53 -5.69 0.65
CA LYS A 140 -11.09 -6.63 -0.38
C LYS A 140 -9.81 -6.19 -1.08
N LEU A 141 -9.72 -4.90 -1.42
CA LEU A 141 -8.52 -4.35 -2.05
C LEU A 141 -7.31 -4.40 -1.11
N LEU A 142 -7.52 -4.10 0.17
CA LEU A 142 -6.46 -4.19 1.18
C LEU A 142 -6.02 -5.64 1.41
N ALA A 143 -6.98 -6.60 1.49
CA ALA A 143 -6.66 -8.02 1.60
C ALA A 143 -5.79 -8.52 0.42
N LEU A 144 -6.11 -8.07 -0.79
CA LEU A 144 -5.32 -8.39 -1.98
C LEU A 144 -3.88 -7.84 -1.86
N ASN A 145 -3.74 -6.62 -1.35
CA ASN A 145 -2.43 -6.01 -1.12
C ASN A 145 -1.62 -6.75 -0.03
N LEU A 146 -2.28 -7.16 1.04
CA LEU A 146 -1.65 -7.93 2.12
C LEU A 146 -1.21 -9.31 1.63
N HIS A 147 -2.09 -10.03 0.93
CA HIS A 147 -1.79 -11.37 0.42
C HIS A 147 -0.53 -11.41 -0.46
N GLY A 148 -0.35 -10.40 -1.30
CA GLY A 148 0.83 -10.29 -2.16
C GLY A 148 2.13 -9.87 -1.44
N LYS A 149 2.07 -9.57 -0.13
CA LYS A 149 3.23 -9.08 0.64
C LYS A 149 3.57 -9.95 1.85
N ARG A 150 2.98 -11.14 1.90
CA ARG A 150 3.27 -12.09 2.97
C ARG A 150 4.76 -12.33 3.03
N GLU A 151 5.35 -11.97 4.16
CA GLU A 151 6.72 -12.31 4.43
C GLU A 151 6.82 -13.77 4.87
N TYR A 152 7.91 -14.37 4.48
CA TYR A 152 8.36 -15.65 4.94
C TYR A 152 8.27 -15.71 6.46
N ASP A 153 7.39 -16.55 6.98
CA ASP A 153 7.55 -17.08 8.32
C ASP A 153 8.91 -17.77 8.31
N GLY A 154 9.83 -17.38 9.18
CA GLY A 154 11.21 -17.90 9.19
C GLY A 154 11.32 -19.41 9.41
N ASN A 155 10.20 -20.13 9.35
CA ASN A 155 10.03 -21.56 9.32
C ASN A 155 9.65 -22.12 7.92
N GLU A 156 9.32 -21.29 6.93
CA GLU A 156 9.30 -21.76 5.55
C GLU A 156 10.76 -21.77 5.08
N TYR A 157 11.32 -22.95 5.02
CA TYR A 157 12.64 -23.29 4.51
C TYR A 157 13.04 -22.34 3.37
N ILE A 158 13.97 -21.44 3.67
CA ILE A 158 14.89 -20.98 2.63
C ILE A 158 15.46 -22.27 2.09
N SER A 159 15.15 -22.64 0.85
CA SER A 159 15.66 -23.90 0.31
C SER A 159 17.18 -23.93 0.53
N ASP A 160 17.72 -25.09 0.84
CA ASP A 160 19.17 -25.24 1.06
C ASP A 160 19.97 -24.59 -0.07
N GLU A 161 19.43 -24.60 -1.28
CA GLU A 161 19.99 -23.91 -2.46
C GLU A 161 20.09 -22.37 -2.29
N ILE A 162 19.10 -21.73 -1.70
CA ILE A 162 19.12 -20.25 -1.44
C ILE A 162 20.09 -19.95 -0.30
N ASN A 163 20.12 -20.79 0.76
CA ASN A 163 21.09 -20.66 1.84
C ASN A 163 22.52 -20.81 1.32
N ASP A 164 22.78 -21.79 0.47
CA ASP A 164 24.08 -22.00 -0.18
C ASP A 164 24.46 -20.85 -1.10
N MET A 165 23.49 -20.28 -1.81
CA MET A 165 23.72 -19.11 -2.67
C MET A 165 24.07 -17.86 -1.83
N ILE A 166 23.35 -17.60 -0.74
CA ILE A 166 23.63 -16.52 0.20
C ILE A 166 24.99 -16.70 0.84
N TYR A 167 25.30 -17.93 1.34
CA TYR A 167 26.59 -18.23 1.96
C TYR A 167 27.75 -18.06 0.97
N THR A 168 27.59 -18.56 -0.24
CA THR A 168 28.59 -18.42 -1.31
C THR A 168 28.79 -16.95 -1.70
N GLY A 169 27.71 -16.17 -1.76
CA GLY A 169 27.76 -14.72 -2.01
C GLY A 169 28.51 -13.97 -0.91
N LEU A 170 28.20 -14.27 0.37
CA LEU A 170 28.89 -13.67 1.52
C LEU A 170 30.38 -14.03 1.56
N MET A 171 30.74 -15.29 1.25
CA MET A 171 32.13 -15.71 1.20
C MET A 171 32.92 -15.06 0.07
N ARG A 172 32.29 -14.80 -1.08
CA ARG A 172 32.90 -14.00 -2.15
C ARG A 172 33.15 -12.56 -1.74
N ILE A 173 32.19 -11.93 -1.05
CA ILE A 173 32.31 -10.58 -0.52
C ILE A 173 33.47 -10.52 0.49
N LYS A 174 33.48 -11.40 1.49
CA LYS A 174 34.58 -11.52 2.47
C LYS A 174 35.95 -11.63 1.78
N LYS A 175 36.06 -12.53 0.82
CA LYS A 175 37.33 -12.77 0.09
C LYS A 175 37.77 -11.56 -0.74
N ASN A 176 36.83 -10.87 -1.41
CA ASN A 176 37.15 -9.76 -2.29
C ASN A 176 37.45 -8.45 -1.55
N TYR A 177 36.87 -8.27 -0.37
CA TYR A 177 36.99 -7.03 0.41
C TYR A 177 37.83 -7.18 1.68
N HIS A 178 38.47 -8.37 1.90
CA HIS A 178 39.32 -8.65 3.07
C HIS A 178 38.64 -8.30 4.40
N ILE A 179 37.33 -8.59 4.51
CA ILE A 179 36.54 -8.37 5.74
C ILE A 179 36.62 -9.65 6.57
N ASP A 180 37.15 -9.57 7.78
CA ASP A 180 37.21 -10.67 8.76
C ASP A 180 35.85 -10.96 9.40
#